data_fa72a719181d1556a4442fb9c5a52ce6
#
_entry.id   fa72a719181d1556a4442fb9c5a52ce6
#
_cell.length_a   1.000
_cell.length_b   1.000
_cell.length_c   1.000
_cell.angle_alpha   90.00
_cell.angle_beta   90.00
_cell.angle_gamma   90.00
#
_symmetry.space_group_name_H-M   'P 1'
#
loop_
_entity.id
_entity.type
_entity.pdbx_description
1 polymer ?
#
loop_
_entity_poly.entity_id
_entity_poly.type
_entity_poly.pdbx_seq_one_letter_code
_entity_poly.pdbx_strand_id
1 'polypeptide(L)'
;MIVCFLPKSFLLRDPVSNYVTGTMTVHNEEHIVDVHVRSGIYSSDTIFDYQHGYIATRLFSRNACFIMKIKKEFIPELHEIGQLDVYSPNNVWAQFQPGSSRQGDFKDWVLYGKHIENLCTGLPLYQLVATEPLMNLDGCASAGIPSILGLKICEELIATGS
;
A
#
# COMPACT_ATOMS: atom_id res chain seq x y z
N MET A 1 34.34 -2.58 -11.42
CA MET A 1 33.68 -1.30 -11.13
C MET A 1 32.38 -1.58 -10.41
N ILE A 2 32.28 -1.25 -9.15
CA ILE A 2 31.07 -1.43 -8.38
C ILE A 2 30.16 -0.25 -8.68
N VAL A 3 29.03 -0.52 -9.34
CA VAL A 3 28.02 0.50 -9.58
C VAL A 3 27.09 0.49 -8.38
N CYS A 4 27.24 1.48 -7.52
CA CYS A 4 26.32 1.67 -6.40
C CYS A 4 25.05 2.38 -6.90
N PHE A 5 23.96 1.63 -6.99
CA PHE A 5 22.67 2.24 -7.28
C PHE A 5 22.09 2.81 -5.98
N LEU A 6 22.17 4.12 -5.83
CA LEU A 6 21.58 4.79 -4.68
C LEU A 6 20.06 4.78 -4.83
N PRO A 7 19.31 4.57 -3.72
CA PRO A 7 17.86 4.71 -3.75
C PRO A 7 17.45 6.10 -4.21
N LYS A 8 16.37 6.16 -4.97
CA LYS A 8 15.80 7.44 -5.40
C LYS A 8 14.64 7.79 -4.48
N SER A 9 14.70 8.98 -3.89
CA SER A 9 13.65 9.46 -3.01
C SER A 9 12.90 10.62 -3.64
N PHE A 10 11.59 10.62 -3.46
CA PHE A 10 10.69 11.63 -3.99
C PHE A 10 9.86 12.21 -2.84
N LEU A 11 9.68 13.53 -2.85
CA LEU A 11 8.75 14.17 -1.92
C LEU A 11 7.35 14.15 -2.52
N LEU A 12 6.39 13.70 -1.72
CA LEU A 12 4.99 13.67 -2.12
C LEU A 12 4.31 14.91 -1.57
N ARG A 13 3.64 15.65 -2.44
CA ARG A 13 2.98 16.91 -2.08
C ARG A 13 1.50 16.83 -2.34
N ASP A 14 0.74 17.50 -1.48
CA ASP A 14 -0.68 17.69 -1.71
C ASP A 14 -0.85 18.62 -2.93
N PRO A 15 -1.66 18.23 -3.92
CA PRO A 15 -1.81 19.04 -5.14
C PRO A 15 -2.50 20.39 -4.92
N VAL A 16 -3.27 20.53 -3.84
CA VAL A 16 -3.98 21.77 -3.56
C VAL A 16 -3.14 22.70 -2.68
N SER A 17 -2.63 22.20 -1.55
CA SER A 17 -1.88 23.01 -0.58
C SER A 17 -0.38 23.08 -0.85
N ASN A 18 0.13 22.20 -1.69
CA ASN A 18 1.57 22.04 -1.98
C ASN A 18 2.43 21.70 -0.75
N TYR A 19 1.83 21.30 0.36
CA TYR A 19 2.57 20.80 1.51
C TYR A 19 3.11 19.41 1.26
N VAL A 20 4.28 19.11 1.81
CA VAL A 20 4.83 17.76 1.76
C VAL A 20 4.00 16.87 2.68
N THR A 21 3.35 15.85 2.10
CA THR A 21 2.53 14.91 2.85
C THR A 21 3.22 13.57 3.04
N GLY A 22 4.33 13.34 2.35
CA GLY A 22 5.04 12.08 2.49
C GLY A 22 6.29 11.98 1.63
N THR A 23 6.87 10.80 1.66
CA THR A 23 8.07 10.46 0.88
C THR A 23 7.89 9.12 0.21
N MET A 24 8.48 8.96 -0.96
CA MET A 24 8.53 7.69 -1.67
C MET A 24 10.00 7.40 -1.99
N THR A 25 10.47 6.22 -1.65
CA THR A 25 11.83 5.79 -1.94
C THR A 25 11.81 4.54 -2.79
N VAL A 26 12.48 4.59 -3.92
CA VAL A 26 12.59 3.47 -4.85
C VAL A 26 13.95 2.81 -4.68
N HIS A 27 13.93 1.54 -4.28
CA HIS A 27 15.12 0.71 -4.11
C HIS A 27 15.20 -0.25 -5.29
N ASN A 28 15.86 0.16 -6.38
CA ASN A 28 15.88 -0.61 -7.62
C ASN A 28 16.55 -1.98 -7.48
N GLU A 29 17.61 -2.06 -6.68
CA GLU A 29 18.32 -3.34 -6.48
C GLU A 29 17.47 -4.39 -5.76
N GLU A 30 16.66 -3.94 -4.81
CA GLU A 30 15.83 -4.83 -4.02
C GLU A 30 14.44 -5.01 -4.62
N HIS A 31 14.10 -4.26 -5.67
CA HIS A 31 12.78 -4.24 -6.29
C HIS A 31 11.67 -3.86 -5.30
N ILE A 32 11.93 -2.82 -4.52
CA ILE A 32 11.02 -2.36 -3.46
C ILE A 32 10.75 -0.87 -3.61
N VAL A 33 9.50 -0.48 -3.34
CA VAL A 33 9.13 0.92 -3.19
C VAL A 33 8.54 1.11 -1.82
N ASP A 34 9.14 2.03 -1.05
CA ASP A 34 8.67 2.43 0.27
C ASP A 34 7.93 3.76 0.17
N VAL A 35 6.73 3.83 0.71
CA VAL A 35 5.93 5.05 0.72
C VAL A 35 5.52 5.36 2.15
N HIS A 36 5.85 6.56 2.61
CA HIS A 36 5.46 7.03 3.93
C HIS A 36 4.60 8.26 3.76
N VAL A 37 3.35 8.17 4.20
CA VAL A 37 2.41 9.29 4.17
C VAL A 37 2.13 9.74 5.58
N ARG A 38 2.26 11.03 5.83
CA ARG A 38 2.01 11.64 7.14
C ARG A 38 1.00 12.77 6.97
N SER A 39 -0.24 12.45 7.23
CA SER A 39 -1.37 13.37 7.08
C SER A 39 -2.39 13.12 8.20
N GLY A 40 -1.94 13.29 9.45
CA GLY A 40 -2.78 13.07 10.62
C GLY A 40 -3.33 11.65 10.70
N ILE A 41 -4.63 11.53 10.84
CA ILE A 41 -5.30 10.23 10.91
C ILE A 41 -5.22 9.44 9.60
N TYR A 42 -4.87 10.09 8.50
CA TYR A 42 -4.71 9.44 7.20
C TYR A 42 -3.28 8.97 6.93
N SER A 43 -2.45 8.90 7.98
CA SER A 43 -1.07 8.43 7.84
C SER A 43 -1.01 6.95 7.52
N SER A 44 -0.11 6.58 6.63
CA SER A 44 0.09 5.18 6.24
C SER A 44 1.53 4.95 5.81
N ASP A 45 1.99 3.72 5.95
CA ASP A 45 3.24 3.25 5.36
C ASP A 45 2.90 2.10 4.43
N THR A 46 3.39 2.17 3.20
CA THR A 46 3.11 1.17 2.18
C THR A 46 4.42 0.66 1.58
N ILE A 47 4.50 -0.65 1.41
CA ILE A 47 5.63 -1.30 0.75
C ILE A 47 5.12 -2.05 -0.46
N PHE A 48 5.70 -1.72 -1.62
CA PHE A 48 5.50 -2.49 -2.84
C PHE A 48 6.72 -3.40 -3.00
N ASP A 49 6.53 -4.67 -2.72
CA ASP A 49 7.61 -5.65 -2.84
C ASP A 49 7.43 -6.42 -4.15
N TYR A 50 8.09 -5.94 -5.18
CA TYR A 50 8.00 -6.55 -6.51
C TYR A 50 8.76 -7.87 -6.61
N GLN A 51 9.73 -8.09 -5.74
CA GLN A 51 10.47 -9.34 -5.72
C GLN A 51 9.59 -10.49 -5.22
N HIS A 52 8.81 -10.24 -4.18
CA HIS A 52 7.91 -11.24 -3.60
C HIS A 52 6.51 -11.18 -4.18
N GLY A 53 6.17 -10.08 -4.84
CA GLY A 53 4.87 -9.93 -5.50
C GLY A 53 3.73 -9.51 -4.60
N TYR A 54 4.00 -8.75 -3.54
CA TYR A 54 3.00 -8.31 -2.58
C TYR A 54 3.10 -6.82 -2.28
N ILE A 55 1.96 -6.23 -1.96
CA ILE A 55 1.87 -4.89 -1.40
C ILE A 55 1.35 -5.03 0.01
N ALA A 56 1.99 -4.34 0.95
CA ALA A 56 1.48 -4.25 2.30
C ALA A 56 1.38 -2.79 2.70
N THR A 57 0.29 -2.43 3.38
CA THR A 57 0.13 -1.10 3.92
C THR A 57 -0.28 -1.18 5.38
N ARG A 58 0.36 -0.34 6.18
CA ARG A 58 -0.02 -0.12 7.57
C ARG A 58 -0.84 1.15 7.65
N LEU A 59 -2.08 1.01 8.10
CA LEU A 59 -2.95 2.15 8.36
C LEU A 59 -2.84 2.55 9.83
N PHE A 60 -2.39 3.75 10.10
CA PHE A 60 -2.17 4.20 11.47
C PHE A 60 -3.49 4.35 12.22
N SER A 61 -4.53 4.79 11.54
CA SER A 61 -5.87 4.94 12.16
C SER A 61 -6.48 3.63 12.63
N ARG A 62 -6.09 2.51 12.00
CA ARG A 62 -6.61 1.19 12.37
C ARG A 62 -5.58 0.35 13.12
N ASN A 63 -4.34 0.79 13.17
CA ASN A 63 -3.22 0.06 13.77
C ASN A 63 -3.17 -1.40 13.28
N ALA A 64 -3.25 -1.57 11.99
CA ALA A 64 -3.31 -2.87 11.32
C ALA A 64 -2.59 -2.81 9.99
N CYS A 65 -2.16 -3.98 9.52
CA CYS A 65 -1.59 -4.15 8.19
C CYS A 65 -2.58 -4.82 7.25
N PHE A 66 -2.51 -4.39 5.99
CA PHE A 66 -3.34 -4.93 4.92
C PHE A 66 -2.42 -5.36 3.79
N ILE A 67 -2.59 -6.58 3.31
CA ILE A 67 -1.69 -7.15 2.31
C ILE A 67 -2.49 -7.65 1.10
N MET A 68 -1.94 -7.43 -0.10
CA MET A 68 -2.51 -7.95 -1.32
C MET A 68 -1.43 -8.36 -2.30
N LYS A 69 -1.78 -9.27 -3.19
CA LYS A 69 -0.89 -9.70 -4.25
C LYS A 69 -0.81 -8.63 -5.33
N ILE A 70 0.39 -8.39 -5.85
CA ILE A 70 0.58 -7.47 -6.97
C ILE A 70 0.01 -8.11 -8.23
N LYS A 71 -0.93 -7.43 -8.87
CA LYS A 71 -1.47 -7.82 -10.17
C LYS A 71 -1.06 -6.79 -11.21
N LYS A 72 -0.41 -7.25 -12.27
CA LYS A 72 0.09 -6.37 -13.33
C LYS A 72 -1.01 -5.55 -13.99
N GLU A 73 -2.23 -6.03 -13.93
CA GLU A 73 -3.39 -5.36 -14.52
C GLU A 73 -3.74 -4.06 -13.81
N PHE A 74 -3.44 -3.97 -12.51
CA PHE A 74 -3.84 -2.83 -11.69
C PHE A 74 -2.66 -2.02 -11.19
N ILE A 75 -1.47 -2.62 -11.12
CA ILE A 75 -0.32 -2.00 -10.47
C ILE A 75 0.84 -1.90 -11.46
N PRO A 76 1.34 -0.68 -11.70
CA PRO A 76 2.48 -0.49 -12.62
C PRO A 76 3.72 -1.21 -12.13
N GLU A 77 4.57 -1.60 -13.05
CA GLU A 77 5.85 -2.19 -12.70
C GLU A 77 6.78 -1.16 -12.05
N LEU A 78 7.79 -1.65 -11.34
CA LEU A 78 8.71 -0.82 -10.59
C LEU A 78 9.30 0.33 -11.42
N HIS A 79 9.75 0.04 -12.63
CA HIS A 79 10.36 1.06 -13.48
C HIS A 79 9.37 2.11 -13.99
N GLU A 80 8.07 1.80 -13.95
CA GLU A 80 7.03 2.74 -14.38
C GLU A 80 6.64 3.71 -13.28
N ILE A 81 6.79 3.33 -12.02
CA ILE A 81 6.31 4.15 -10.90
C ILE A 81 6.97 5.52 -10.88
N GLY A 82 8.26 5.61 -11.14
CA GLY A 82 8.96 6.88 -11.18
C GLY A 82 8.64 7.75 -12.38
N GLN A 83 7.88 7.21 -13.34
CA GLN A 83 7.52 7.91 -14.58
C GLN A 83 6.02 8.20 -14.67
N LEU A 84 5.24 7.83 -13.64
CA LEU A 84 3.80 8.03 -13.67
C LEU A 84 3.45 9.51 -13.66
N ASP A 85 2.51 9.83 -14.51
CA ASP A 85 2.00 11.19 -14.62
C ASP A 85 1.03 11.50 -13.49
N VAL A 86 1.26 12.63 -12.83
CA VAL A 86 0.45 13.10 -11.70
C VAL A 86 -0.98 13.45 -12.11
N TYR A 87 -1.24 13.62 -13.43
CA TYR A 87 -2.54 14.09 -13.92
C TYR A 87 -3.62 13.01 -14.00
N SER A 88 -3.26 11.74 -13.88
CA SER A 88 -4.24 10.65 -13.96
C SER A 88 -3.96 9.63 -12.88
N PRO A 89 -4.34 9.95 -11.63
CA PRO A 89 -4.10 9.01 -10.54
C PRO A 89 -4.92 7.74 -10.75
N ASN A 90 -4.25 6.60 -10.75
CA ASN A 90 -4.90 5.31 -10.79
C ASN A 90 -5.31 4.91 -9.38
N ASN A 91 -6.53 4.44 -9.23
CA ASN A 91 -7.01 3.93 -7.95
C ASN A 91 -7.23 2.43 -8.05
N VAL A 92 -6.68 1.71 -7.09
CA VAL A 92 -6.95 0.27 -6.92
C VAL A 92 -7.90 0.13 -5.75
N TRP A 93 -9.02 -0.52 -5.98
CA TRP A 93 -10.03 -0.76 -4.94
C TRP A 93 -9.87 -2.17 -4.41
N ALA A 94 -9.84 -2.30 -3.09
CA ALA A 94 -9.68 -3.58 -2.44
C ALA A 94 -10.57 -3.67 -1.20
N GLN A 95 -11.00 -4.90 -0.89
CA GLN A 95 -11.87 -5.18 0.25
C GLN A 95 -11.20 -6.17 1.19
N PHE A 96 -11.53 -6.06 2.47
CA PHE A 96 -11.12 -7.01 3.49
C PHE A 96 -12.32 -7.38 4.38
N GLN A 97 -12.24 -8.57 4.99
CA GLN A 97 -13.24 -9.03 5.94
C GLN A 97 -12.81 -8.64 7.36
N PRO A 98 -13.60 -7.83 8.07
CA PRO A 98 -13.18 -7.32 9.39
C PRO A 98 -12.90 -8.42 10.42
N GLY A 99 -13.56 -9.56 10.32
CA GLY A 99 -13.38 -10.65 11.28
C GLY A 99 -12.27 -11.62 10.94
N SER A 100 -11.50 -11.39 9.86
CA SER A 100 -10.56 -12.38 9.35
C SER A 100 -9.09 -12.00 9.57
N SER A 101 -8.80 -11.15 10.55
CA SER A 101 -7.42 -10.77 10.82
C SER A 101 -6.62 -11.96 11.34
N ARG A 102 -5.37 -12.06 10.87
CA ARG A 102 -4.41 -13.01 11.40
C ARG A 102 -3.56 -12.29 12.44
N GLN A 103 -3.44 -12.89 13.61
CA GLN A 103 -2.65 -12.36 14.72
C GLN A 103 -1.62 -13.38 15.17
N GLY A 104 -0.52 -12.89 15.76
CA GLY A 104 0.51 -13.72 16.35
C GLY A 104 1.66 -14.05 15.44
N ASP A 105 2.33 -15.14 15.74
CA ASP A 105 3.51 -15.60 14.98
C ASP A 105 3.07 -16.08 13.59
N PHE A 106 3.14 -15.20 12.66
CA PHE A 106 2.75 -15.51 11.30
C PHE A 106 3.91 -16.19 10.58
N LYS A 107 3.74 -17.48 10.27
CA LYS A 107 4.81 -18.29 9.72
C LYS A 107 5.09 -18.03 8.24
N ASP A 108 4.27 -17.26 7.57
CA ASP A 108 4.38 -17.02 6.14
C ASP A 108 5.13 -15.74 5.78
N TRP A 109 5.87 -15.15 6.73
CA TRP A 109 6.67 -13.97 6.46
C TRP A 109 7.68 -14.20 5.34
N VAL A 110 8.18 -15.42 5.19
CA VAL A 110 9.10 -15.78 4.11
C VAL A 110 8.46 -15.52 2.74
N LEU A 111 7.16 -15.78 2.61
CA LEU A 111 6.41 -15.55 1.39
C LEU A 111 6.33 -14.06 1.04
N TYR A 112 6.17 -13.22 2.04
CA TYR A 112 5.98 -11.78 1.85
C TYR A 112 7.28 -11.00 1.83
N GLY A 113 8.34 -11.52 2.41
CA GLY A 113 9.64 -10.88 2.48
C GLY A 113 9.86 -10.06 3.74
N LYS A 114 11.13 -9.73 3.97
CA LYS A 114 11.57 -9.12 5.22
C LYS A 114 11.04 -7.69 5.41
N HIS A 115 10.90 -6.94 4.34
CA HIS A 115 10.39 -5.57 4.43
C HIS A 115 8.95 -5.54 4.92
N ILE A 116 8.11 -6.42 4.38
CA ILE A 116 6.72 -6.52 4.82
C ILE A 116 6.65 -7.10 6.23
N GLU A 117 7.48 -8.08 6.54
CA GLU A 117 7.57 -8.61 7.90
C GLU A 117 7.85 -7.48 8.90
N ASN A 118 8.87 -6.66 8.62
CA ASN A 118 9.24 -5.56 9.52
C ASN A 118 8.13 -4.54 9.67
N LEU A 119 7.38 -4.29 8.61
CA LEU A 119 6.26 -3.33 8.65
C LEU A 119 5.10 -3.84 9.50
N CYS A 120 4.80 -5.12 9.40
CA CYS A 120 3.54 -5.69 9.87
C CYS A 120 3.64 -6.56 11.12
N THR A 121 4.84 -6.90 11.58
CA THR A 121 5.02 -7.75 12.77
C THR A 121 4.33 -7.12 13.98
N GLY A 122 3.56 -7.93 14.69
CA GLY A 122 2.86 -7.49 15.90
C GLY A 122 1.53 -6.80 15.64
N LEU A 123 1.12 -6.67 14.40
CA LEU A 123 -0.14 -6.03 14.03
C LEU A 123 -1.12 -7.06 13.49
N PRO A 124 -2.43 -6.82 13.64
CA PRO A 124 -3.42 -7.61 12.92
C PRO A 124 -3.16 -7.50 11.41
N LEU A 125 -3.26 -8.61 10.71
CA LEU A 125 -3.00 -8.68 9.27
C LEU A 125 -4.28 -9.08 8.56
N TYR A 126 -4.72 -8.25 7.61
CA TYR A 126 -5.90 -8.51 6.78
C TYR A 126 -5.46 -8.72 5.34
N GLN A 127 -6.07 -9.70 4.68
CA GLN A 127 -5.85 -9.91 3.27
C GLN A 127 -6.84 -9.09 2.46
N LEU A 128 -6.32 -8.37 1.49
CA LEU A 128 -7.13 -7.57 0.57
C LEU A 128 -7.40 -8.34 -0.71
N VAL A 129 -8.62 -8.20 -1.20
CA VAL A 129 -9.03 -8.74 -2.49
C VAL A 129 -9.42 -7.57 -3.37
N ALA A 130 -8.82 -7.49 -4.56
CA ALA A 130 -9.15 -6.43 -5.50
C ALA A 130 -10.62 -6.51 -5.90
N THR A 131 -11.26 -5.37 -5.96
CA THR A 131 -12.68 -5.25 -6.28
C THR A 131 -12.90 -4.09 -7.24
N GLU A 132 -14.11 -4.00 -7.75
CA GLU A 132 -14.50 -2.85 -8.56
C GLU A 132 -14.81 -1.64 -7.69
N PRO A 133 -14.74 -0.42 -8.26
CA PRO A 133 -15.06 0.78 -7.49
C PRO A 133 -16.44 0.69 -6.86
N LEU A 134 -16.50 0.91 -5.55
CA LEU A 134 -17.73 0.83 -4.77
C LEU A 134 -18.23 2.25 -4.53
N MET A 135 -19.30 2.62 -5.20
CA MET A 135 -19.77 4.00 -5.27
C MET A 135 -20.41 4.54 -3.99
N ASN A 136 -20.72 3.68 -3.01
CA ASN A 136 -21.49 4.10 -1.84
C ASN A 136 -20.93 3.60 -0.51
N LEU A 137 -19.63 3.29 -0.43
CA LEU A 137 -19.07 2.83 0.82
C LEU A 137 -18.44 3.99 1.58
N ASP A 138 -19.16 4.44 2.59
CA ASP A 138 -18.59 5.22 3.67
C ASP A 138 -17.64 4.30 4.44
N GLY A 139 -16.39 4.66 4.56
CA GLY A 139 -15.46 3.88 5.36
C GLY A 139 -14.29 3.26 4.61
N CYS A 140 -14.08 3.64 3.37
CA CYS A 140 -12.86 3.27 2.67
C CYS A 140 -11.71 4.15 3.14
N ALA A 141 -10.59 3.53 3.51
CA ALA A 141 -9.37 4.27 3.80
C ALA A 141 -8.55 4.41 2.53
N SER A 142 -7.76 5.48 2.47
CA SER A 142 -6.87 5.73 1.34
C SER A 142 -5.42 5.52 1.76
N ALA A 143 -4.68 4.81 0.93
CA ALA A 143 -3.25 4.58 1.11
C ALA A 143 -2.58 4.59 -0.26
N GLY A 144 -1.35 4.09 -0.34
CA GLY A 144 -0.60 4.04 -1.57
C GLY A 144 0.21 5.29 -1.81
N ILE A 145 0.38 5.67 -3.06
CA ILE A 145 1.20 6.82 -3.46
C ILE A 145 0.25 7.98 -3.78
N PRO A 146 0.18 9.01 -2.92
CA PRO A 146 -0.73 10.13 -3.15
C PRO A 146 -0.59 10.75 -4.53
N SER A 147 -1.70 10.94 -5.21
CA SER A 147 -1.80 11.54 -6.54
C SER A 147 -1.17 10.74 -7.67
N ILE A 148 -0.65 9.55 -7.40
CA ILE A 148 -0.03 8.69 -8.41
C ILE A 148 -0.78 7.36 -8.49
N LEU A 149 -0.81 6.61 -7.39
CA LEU A 149 -1.47 5.31 -7.32
C LEU A 149 -2.18 5.18 -5.98
N GLY A 150 -3.47 5.45 -5.97
CA GLY A 150 -4.28 5.34 -4.77
C GLY A 150 -4.67 3.91 -4.49
N LEU A 151 -4.62 3.53 -3.23
CA LEU A 151 -5.08 2.24 -2.74
C LEU A 151 -6.28 2.50 -1.84
N LYS A 152 -7.47 2.11 -2.30
CA LYS A 152 -8.72 2.28 -1.56
C LYS A 152 -9.05 0.99 -0.83
N ILE A 153 -8.97 1.03 0.50
CA ILE A 153 -9.13 -0.14 1.36
C ILE A 153 -10.49 -0.04 2.03
N CYS A 154 -11.39 -0.95 1.66
CA CYS A 154 -12.79 -0.93 2.08
C CYS A 154 -13.13 -2.16 2.90
N GLU A 155 -13.94 -2.00 3.93
CA GLU A 155 -14.51 -3.14 4.63
C GLU A 155 -15.55 -3.82 3.75
N GLU A 156 -15.47 -5.15 3.66
CA GLU A 156 -16.51 -5.91 3.02
C GLU A 156 -17.76 -5.81 3.87
N LEU A 157 -18.84 -5.30 3.27
CA LEU A 157 -20.13 -5.30 3.92
C LEU A 157 -20.63 -6.74 3.93
N ILE A 158 -20.54 -7.37 5.09
CA ILE A 158 -21.25 -8.63 5.30
C ILE A 158 -22.71 -8.27 5.18
N ALA A 159 -23.34 -8.69 4.08
CA ALA A 159 -24.78 -8.61 4.00
C ALA A 159 -25.30 -9.44 5.18
N THR A 160 -25.68 -8.76 6.27
CA THR A 160 -26.46 -9.41 7.29
C THR A 160 -27.80 -9.72 6.62
N GLY A 161 -27.85 -10.80 5.87
CA GLY A 161 -29.08 -11.35 5.41
C GLY A 161 -29.84 -11.83 6.62
N SER A 162 -30.66 -11.01 7.08
CA SER A 162 -31.69 -11.48 8.00
C SER A 162 -32.74 -12.21 7.18
#